data_08d1286fa8b3e64916a23cac9633633e
#
_entry.id   08d1286fa8b3e64916a23cac9633633e
#
_cell.length_a   1.000
_cell.length_b   1.000
_cell.length_c   1.000
_cell.angle_alpha   90.00
_cell.angle_beta   90.00
_cell.angle_gamma   90.00
#
_symmetry.space_group_name_H-M   'P 1'
#
loop_
_entity.id
_entity.type
_entity.pdbx_description
1 polymer ?
#
loop_
_entity_poly.entity_id
_entity_poly.type
_entity_poly.pdbx_seq_one_letter_code
_entity_poly.pdbx_strand_id
1 'polypeptide(L)'
;QTRYNTLHFLFRLPPMMKKPAFRSLLVGLLLIALAGSFWYSPAWLQLCYGLALFLFGMQCIEEGLHNAAGGTLERLMASSTATPARGLMFGMGATFVLQSSTLVSLLTIAFLSTGLIGLAGGIAVILGTNLGATGGIWLLALAGQSVSLSPAAVPMLVFGILAGFLKGRFAAFGRVLVGIALIFIGIDAIKDGFQSVGGNLDFASIRSGGAMEVAIFSGIGLLLTVVLQSTHATLILTLAALAGGQISVTQGFAIALGSNVGSSISTAFVGFLGSERSGQRLALAHLLFNVVTAVLCLLLWLPLTWLVAQAAGWLGFNSLLQLALFHTLFNLVGLAVFWKLQARLAESLQRWLPDKAADEVLIPEEIPEKTMRRKQARYLSDNMLRAGDTALRAVFQEVRHLGALSLEVICHVLFIPAEMLYQEEEPLLEPPEPPLQLDAQALYENYIKAPYSELLEFTSKMDIDDEAQQQQLLQAHIAAMQLVEIVKDSKHLQKNMQHYLQKPDSRAYPHYLRLRAHLFKTMCLFRRAAAAPAGSEAWKEGSEALDRHVATLESSFRSRVFDKLRQDELGSWHTSSLMNDTNYAKRIGSGFQEILRVAGAVG
;
A
#
# COMPACT_ATOMS: atom_id res chain seq x y z
N GLN A 1 2.67 -17.84 5.31
CA GLN A 1 2.39 -17.88 3.85
C GLN A 1 2.45 -16.51 3.18
N THR A 2 2.41 -15.39 3.91
CA THR A 2 2.39 -14.01 3.37
C THR A 2 3.76 -13.48 2.90
N ARG A 3 4.85 -14.21 3.09
CA ARG A 3 6.24 -13.75 2.82
C ARG A 3 6.93 -14.34 1.62
N TYR A 4 6.29 -15.24 0.87
CA TYR A 4 6.84 -15.72 -0.41
C TYR A 4 6.74 -14.68 -1.54
N ASN A 5 6.01 -13.57 -1.33
CA ASN A 5 5.76 -12.57 -2.36
C ASN A 5 6.87 -11.51 -2.52
N THR A 6 7.79 -11.35 -1.57
CA THR A 6 8.88 -10.37 -1.70
C THR A 6 9.91 -10.78 -2.76
N LEU A 7 10.14 -12.08 -2.95
CA LEU A 7 10.93 -12.60 -4.07
C LEU A 7 10.21 -12.47 -5.42
N HIS A 8 8.87 -12.42 -5.41
CA HIS A 8 8.07 -12.19 -6.61
C HIS A 8 8.23 -10.78 -7.21
N PHE A 9 8.70 -9.82 -6.42
CA PHE A 9 8.78 -8.42 -6.82
C PHE A 9 10.06 -8.09 -7.62
N LEU A 10 11.16 -8.80 -7.40
CA LEU A 10 12.43 -8.58 -8.08
C LEU A 10 12.45 -9.01 -9.55
N PHE A 11 11.45 -9.76 -10.03
CA PHE A 11 11.46 -10.36 -11.37
C PHE A 11 10.13 -10.19 -12.12
N ARG A 12 9.64 -8.94 -12.32
CA ARG A 12 8.78 -8.67 -13.49
C ARG A 12 9.66 -8.59 -14.75
N LEU A 13 10.19 -9.73 -15.14
CA LEU A 13 10.91 -9.97 -16.38
C LEU A 13 9.92 -10.05 -17.58
N PRO A 14 10.41 -9.82 -18.82
CA PRO A 14 9.59 -9.80 -20.03
C PRO A 14 8.68 -11.03 -20.21
N PRO A 15 7.65 -10.98 -21.06
CA PRO A 15 6.56 -11.97 -21.12
C PRO A 15 6.99 -13.43 -21.33
N MET A 16 8.22 -13.70 -21.81
CA MET A 16 8.79 -15.04 -21.91
C MET A 16 9.07 -15.71 -20.56
N MET A 17 9.25 -14.95 -19.48
CA MET A 17 9.56 -15.46 -18.13
C MET A 17 8.32 -15.69 -17.26
N LYS A 18 7.11 -15.56 -17.80
CA LYS A 18 5.84 -15.84 -17.09
C LYS A 18 5.51 -17.33 -16.94
N LYS A 19 6.28 -18.23 -17.57
CA LYS A 19 6.07 -19.67 -17.40
C LYS A 19 6.60 -20.12 -16.04
N PRO A 20 5.78 -20.69 -15.14
CA PRO A 20 6.21 -21.11 -13.80
C PRO A 20 7.42 -22.05 -13.84
N ALA A 21 7.49 -22.94 -14.84
CA ALA A 21 8.61 -23.86 -15.05
C ALA A 21 9.95 -23.15 -15.32
N PHE A 22 9.96 -22.04 -16.07
CA PHE A 22 11.18 -21.28 -16.35
C PHE A 22 11.72 -20.56 -15.11
N ARG A 23 10.82 -20.02 -14.27
CA ARG A 23 11.18 -19.38 -12.99
C ARG A 23 11.78 -20.39 -12.01
N SER A 24 11.15 -21.57 -11.89
CA SER A 24 11.66 -22.66 -11.04
C SER A 24 13.03 -23.16 -11.52
N LEU A 25 13.22 -23.25 -12.84
CA LEU A 25 14.51 -23.62 -13.41
C LEU A 25 15.60 -22.58 -13.12
N LEU A 26 15.29 -21.28 -13.30
CA LEU A 26 16.23 -20.19 -13.01
C LEU A 26 16.62 -20.16 -11.53
N VAL A 27 15.65 -20.27 -10.64
CA VAL A 27 15.90 -20.35 -9.18
C VAL A 27 16.74 -21.58 -8.84
N GLY A 28 16.43 -22.74 -9.42
CA GLY A 28 17.22 -23.96 -9.25
C GLY A 28 18.67 -23.80 -9.69
N LEU A 29 18.89 -23.20 -10.87
CA LEU A 29 20.25 -22.92 -11.38
C LEU A 29 21.02 -21.93 -10.48
N LEU A 30 20.35 -20.89 -9.99
CA LEU A 30 20.97 -19.94 -9.04
C LEU A 30 21.35 -20.62 -7.72
N LEU A 31 20.48 -21.48 -7.18
CA LEU A 31 20.76 -22.24 -5.96
C LEU A 31 21.92 -23.22 -6.15
N ILE A 32 21.99 -23.90 -7.28
CA ILE A 32 23.11 -24.82 -7.62
C ILE A 32 24.41 -24.02 -7.78
N ALA A 33 24.39 -22.89 -8.48
CA ALA A 33 25.55 -22.02 -8.64
C ALA A 33 26.05 -21.48 -7.27
N LEU A 34 25.12 -21.09 -6.40
CA LEU A 34 25.42 -20.62 -5.05
C LEU A 34 26.02 -21.74 -4.20
N ALA A 35 25.43 -22.94 -4.22
CA ALA A 35 25.95 -24.11 -3.52
C ALA A 35 27.36 -24.49 -4.01
N GLY A 36 27.58 -24.44 -5.34
CA GLY A 36 28.91 -24.67 -5.92
C GLY A 36 29.93 -23.61 -5.48
N SER A 37 29.51 -22.33 -5.38
CA SER A 37 30.37 -21.24 -4.91
C SER A 37 30.78 -21.43 -3.43
N PHE A 38 29.89 -21.96 -2.60
CA PHE A 38 30.17 -22.27 -1.19
C PHE A 38 31.17 -23.42 -1.05
N TRP A 39 31.03 -24.44 -1.90
CA TRP A 39 31.99 -25.54 -1.93
C TRP A 39 33.41 -25.07 -2.30
N TYR A 40 33.50 -24.11 -3.24
CA TYR A 40 34.78 -23.60 -3.72
C TYR A 40 35.45 -22.62 -2.76
N SER A 41 34.67 -21.85 -1.97
CA SER A 41 35.20 -20.84 -1.05
C SER A 41 34.50 -20.89 0.32
N PRO A 42 35.11 -21.56 1.34
CA PRO A 42 34.59 -21.56 2.70
C PRO A 42 34.48 -20.16 3.32
N ALA A 43 35.39 -19.26 2.98
CA ALA A 43 35.35 -17.87 3.45
C ALA A 43 34.13 -17.10 2.87
N TRP A 44 33.79 -17.36 1.59
CA TRP A 44 32.56 -16.83 0.98
C TRP A 44 31.30 -17.39 1.65
N LEU A 45 31.29 -18.70 1.97
CA LEU A 45 30.21 -19.31 2.75
C LEU A 45 30.06 -18.63 4.12
N GLN A 46 31.17 -18.36 4.81
CA GLN A 46 31.16 -17.70 6.12
C GLN A 46 30.56 -16.28 6.05
N LEU A 47 30.94 -15.50 5.02
CA LEU A 47 30.35 -14.18 4.76
C LEU A 47 28.84 -14.26 4.50
N CYS A 48 28.40 -15.15 3.63
CA CYS A 48 26.98 -15.35 3.32
C CYS A 48 26.20 -15.86 4.53
N TYR A 49 26.76 -16.78 5.31
CA TYR A 49 26.18 -17.25 6.56
C TYR A 49 25.96 -16.12 7.55
N GLY A 50 27.01 -15.32 7.80
CA GLY A 50 26.90 -14.17 8.70
C GLY A 50 25.88 -13.14 8.23
N LEU A 51 25.86 -12.84 6.92
CA LEU A 51 24.87 -11.94 6.33
C LEU A 51 23.43 -12.49 6.46
N ALA A 52 23.24 -13.79 6.25
CA ALA A 52 21.93 -14.44 6.40
C ALA A 52 21.42 -14.36 7.85
N LEU A 53 22.29 -14.62 8.83
CA LEU A 53 21.96 -14.49 10.26
C LEU A 53 21.62 -13.03 10.61
N PHE A 54 22.42 -12.09 10.13
CA PHE A 54 22.18 -10.66 10.36
C PHE A 54 20.82 -10.22 9.78
N LEU A 55 20.53 -10.54 8.51
CA LEU A 55 19.27 -10.19 7.87
C LEU A 55 18.07 -10.84 8.57
N PHE A 56 18.20 -12.10 8.95
CA PHE A 56 17.13 -12.79 9.68
C PHE A 56 16.95 -12.23 11.09
N GLY A 57 18.05 -11.87 11.76
CA GLY A 57 18.02 -11.21 13.06
C GLY A 57 17.31 -9.84 13.00
N MET A 58 17.62 -9.01 11.98
CA MET A 58 16.93 -7.74 11.74
C MET A 58 15.43 -7.96 11.54
N GLN A 59 15.06 -8.97 10.77
CA GLN A 59 13.68 -9.35 10.54
C GLN A 59 12.97 -9.77 11.83
N CYS A 60 13.64 -10.53 12.71
CA CYS A 60 13.10 -10.92 14.01
C CYS A 60 12.85 -9.70 14.91
N ILE A 61 13.75 -8.71 14.91
CA ILE A 61 13.56 -7.45 15.66
C ILE A 61 12.35 -6.68 15.10
N GLU A 62 12.29 -6.49 13.79
CA GLU A 62 11.18 -5.79 13.12
C GLU A 62 9.83 -6.44 13.45
N GLU A 63 9.72 -7.77 13.33
CA GLU A 63 8.51 -8.52 13.67
C GLU A 63 8.16 -8.43 15.17
N GLY A 64 9.15 -8.62 16.03
CA GLY A 64 8.94 -8.57 17.47
C GLY A 64 8.47 -7.19 17.94
N LEU A 65 9.09 -6.12 17.45
CA LEU A 65 8.71 -4.75 17.79
C LEU A 65 7.37 -4.36 17.18
N HIS A 66 7.10 -4.76 15.95
CA HIS A 66 5.80 -4.54 15.31
C HIS A 66 4.66 -5.21 16.07
N ASN A 67 4.83 -6.48 16.45
CA ASN A 67 3.85 -7.23 17.22
C ASN A 67 3.70 -6.70 18.67
N ALA A 68 4.78 -6.18 19.27
CA ALA A 68 4.72 -5.56 20.59
C ALA A 68 4.02 -4.19 20.57
N ALA A 69 4.21 -3.42 19.48
CA ALA A 69 3.61 -2.11 19.32
C ALA A 69 2.09 -2.20 19.15
N GLY A 70 1.58 -3.28 18.52
CA GLY A 70 0.15 -3.46 18.19
C GLY A 70 -0.41 -2.13 17.70
N GLY A 71 -1.44 -1.77 17.21
CA GLY A 71 -1.90 -0.48 16.64
C GLY A 71 -1.45 0.87 17.29
N THR A 72 -0.47 0.83 18.23
CA THR A 72 0.08 2.03 18.89
C THR A 72 0.94 2.85 17.93
N LEU A 73 1.70 2.18 17.04
CA LEU A 73 2.54 2.85 16.05
C LEU A 73 1.69 3.67 15.07
N GLU A 74 0.58 3.10 14.63
CA GLU A 74 -0.39 3.72 13.73
C GLU A 74 -1.05 4.94 14.39
N ARG A 75 -1.51 4.78 15.62
CA ARG A 75 -2.10 5.89 16.39
C ARG A 75 -1.12 7.02 16.64
N LEU A 76 0.13 6.70 16.97
CA LEU A 76 1.20 7.69 17.12
C LEU A 76 1.48 8.40 15.79
N MET A 77 1.51 7.68 14.68
CA MET A 77 1.73 8.26 13.37
C MET A 77 0.62 9.23 12.99
N ALA A 78 -0.64 8.84 13.13
CA ALA A 78 -1.79 9.71 12.82
C ALA A 78 -1.78 11.00 13.66
N SER A 79 -1.45 10.93 14.95
CA SER A 79 -1.38 12.08 15.84
C SER A 79 -0.11 12.94 15.67
N SER A 80 1.00 12.32 15.27
CA SER A 80 2.31 12.97 15.17
C SER A 80 2.55 13.68 13.83
N THR A 81 1.70 13.51 12.84
CA THR A 81 1.86 14.15 11.52
C THR A 81 1.14 15.50 11.39
N ALA A 82 0.50 15.98 12.45
CA ALA A 82 -0.18 17.27 12.46
C ALA A 82 0.76 18.49 12.20
N THR A 83 2.05 18.36 12.54
CA THR A 83 3.07 19.37 12.23
C THR A 83 4.32 18.71 11.65
N PRO A 84 5.05 19.39 10.74
CA PRO A 84 6.27 18.84 10.16
C PRO A 84 7.33 18.41 11.19
N ALA A 85 7.49 19.17 12.26
CA ALA A 85 8.45 18.83 13.31
C ALA A 85 8.09 17.53 14.05
N ARG A 86 6.80 17.32 14.35
CA ARG A 86 6.33 16.09 14.97
C ARG A 86 6.48 14.91 14.00
N GLY A 87 6.17 15.10 12.69
CA GLY A 87 6.38 14.10 11.66
C GLY A 87 7.83 13.67 11.55
N LEU A 88 8.77 14.63 11.55
CA LEU A 88 10.22 14.36 11.58
C LEU A 88 10.62 13.53 12.81
N MET A 89 10.19 13.95 14.01
CA MET A 89 10.50 13.26 15.27
C MET A 89 9.93 11.85 15.27
N PHE A 90 8.70 11.68 14.80
CA PHE A 90 8.08 10.36 14.66
C PHE A 90 8.89 9.47 13.70
N GLY A 91 9.20 9.96 12.49
CA GLY A 91 9.99 9.21 11.51
C GLY A 91 11.36 8.80 12.05
N MET A 92 12.05 9.72 12.74
CA MET A 92 13.33 9.46 13.38
C MET A 92 13.20 8.41 14.49
N GLY A 93 12.28 8.59 15.43
CA GLY A 93 12.08 7.69 16.56
C GLY A 93 11.60 6.31 16.14
N ALA A 94 10.59 6.24 15.26
CA ALA A 94 10.06 4.98 14.76
C ALA A 94 11.13 4.18 14.00
N THR A 95 11.93 4.83 13.15
CA THR A 95 13.00 4.15 12.41
C THR A 95 14.14 3.71 13.34
N PHE A 96 14.50 4.52 14.32
CA PHE A 96 15.50 4.12 15.30
C PHE A 96 15.06 2.91 16.11
N VAL A 97 13.81 2.87 16.58
CA VAL A 97 13.27 1.75 17.37
C VAL A 97 13.10 0.51 16.50
N LEU A 98 12.42 0.64 15.34
CA LEU A 98 12.12 -0.50 14.46
C LEU A 98 13.33 -0.97 13.65
N GLN A 99 14.41 -0.20 13.61
CA GLN A 99 15.61 -0.44 12.78
C GLN A 99 15.30 -0.66 11.30
N SER A 100 14.16 -0.13 10.81
CA SER A 100 13.67 -0.31 9.45
C SER A 100 13.07 0.97 8.88
N SER A 101 13.87 1.74 8.13
CA SER A 101 13.39 2.92 7.39
C SER A 101 12.42 2.55 6.29
N THR A 102 12.60 1.37 5.67
CA THR A 102 11.70 0.87 4.61
C THR A 102 10.31 0.61 5.16
N LEU A 103 10.19 -0.06 6.33
CA LEU A 103 8.89 -0.31 6.97
C LEU A 103 8.16 1.00 7.26
N VAL A 104 8.84 1.96 7.93
CA VAL A 104 8.24 3.26 8.27
C VAL A 104 7.86 4.05 7.01
N SER A 105 8.67 3.99 5.96
CA SER A 105 8.37 4.66 4.69
C SER A 105 7.15 4.05 3.99
N LEU A 106 7.06 2.71 3.92
CA LEU A 106 5.92 2.03 3.31
C LEU A 106 4.63 2.24 4.12
N LEU A 107 4.72 2.25 5.44
CA LEU A 107 3.60 2.60 6.31
C LEU A 107 3.16 4.05 6.06
N THR A 108 4.10 4.99 5.92
CA THR A 108 3.80 6.39 5.59
C THR A 108 3.12 6.52 4.23
N ILE A 109 3.57 5.76 3.22
CA ILE A 109 2.93 5.70 1.89
C ILE A 109 1.49 5.20 2.02
N ALA A 110 1.26 4.15 2.81
CA ALA A 110 -0.06 3.58 3.02
C ALA A 110 -1.01 4.59 3.70
N PHE A 111 -0.57 5.27 4.76
CA PHE A 111 -1.35 6.31 5.46
C PHE A 111 -1.64 7.52 4.56
N LEU A 112 -0.71 7.90 3.71
CA LEU A 112 -0.92 8.97 2.75
C LEU A 112 -1.93 8.57 1.67
N SER A 113 -1.86 7.35 1.16
CA SER A 113 -2.76 6.82 0.12
C SER A 113 -4.21 6.70 0.62
N THR A 114 -4.40 6.45 1.91
CA THR A 114 -5.73 6.41 2.54
C THR A 114 -6.22 7.78 3.04
N GLY A 115 -5.43 8.84 2.86
CA GLY A 115 -5.79 10.20 3.29
C GLY A 115 -5.71 10.43 4.80
N LEU A 116 -5.10 9.51 5.56
CA LEU A 116 -4.88 9.66 7.01
C LEU A 116 -3.90 10.79 7.33
N ILE A 117 -2.95 11.04 6.44
CA ILE A 117 -1.94 12.11 6.56
C ILE A 117 -1.82 12.89 5.26
N GLY A 118 -1.42 14.16 5.35
CA GLY A 118 -1.13 14.97 4.17
C GLY A 118 0.28 14.75 3.62
N LEU A 119 0.50 15.11 2.33
CA LEU A 119 1.79 14.91 1.63
C LEU A 119 2.96 15.59 2.36
N ALA A 120 2.78 16.82 2.84
CA ALA A 120 3.84 17.53 3.57
C ALA A 120 4.22 16.81 4.88
N GLY A 121 3.23 16.28 5.60
CA GLY A 121 3.46 15.46 6.79
C GLY A 121 4.22 14.17 6.47
N GLY A 122 3.82 13.49 5.37
CA GLY A 122 4.52 12.29 4.88
C GLY A 122 5.97 12.58 4.50
N ILE A 123 6.25 13.70 3.81
CA ILE A 123 7.61 14.12 3.49
C ILE A 123 8.43 14.35 4.77
N ALA A 124 7.86 15.02 5.77
CA ALA A 124 8.55 15.24 7.04
C ALA A 124 8.90 13.91 7.76
N VAL A 125 8.01 12.93 7.74
CA VAL A 125 8.30 11.58 8.26
C VAL A 125 9.46 10.95 7.50
N ILE A 126 9.48 10.99 6.16
CA ILE A 126 10.57 10.44 5.34
C ILE A 126 11.92 11.11 5.66
N LEU A 127 11.94 12.42 5.84
CA LEU A 127 13.16 13.12 6.30
C LEU A 127 13.63 12.56 7.65
N GLY A 128 12.70 12.30 8.56
CA GLY A 128 12.98 11.69 9.85
C GLY A 128 13.49 10.25 9.75
N THR A 129 12.92 9.43 8.85
CA THR A 129 13.35 8.02 8.69
C THR A 129 14.81 7.92 8.26
N ASN A 130 15.27 8.80 7.36
CA ASN A 130 16.66 8.83 6.92
C ASN A 130 17.62 9.17 8.07
N LEU A 131 17.28 10.14 8.91
CA LEU A 131 18.08 10.48 10.08
C LEU A 131 18.02 9.37 11.15
N GLY A 132 16.84 8.79 11.39
CA GLY A 132 16.65 7.68 12.34
C GLY A 132 17.46 6.43 12.00
N ALA A 133 17.61 6.13 10.70
CA ALA A 133 18.42 5.02 10.22
C ALA A 133 19.90 5.14 10.59
N THR A 134 20.41 6.34 10.82
CA THR A 134 21.81 6.54 11.23
C THR A 134 22.09 5.96 12.61
N GLY A 135 21.09 5.95 13.52
CA GLY A 135 21.23 5.40 14.88
C GLY A 135 21.60 3.92 14.91
N GLY A 136 21.05 3.12 13.97
CA GLY A 136 21.43 1.71 13.84
C GLY A 136 22.91 1.54 13.49
N ILE A 137 23.46 2.41 12.63
CA ILE A 137 24.86 2.35 12.23
C ILE A 137 25.79 2.73 13.41
N TRP A 138 25.39 3.69 14.25
CA TRP A 138 26.11 3.99 15.48
C TRP A 138 26.15 2.79 16.43
N LEU A 139 25.01 2.12 16.63
CA LEU A 139 24.95 0.92 17.46
C LEU A 139 25.88 -0.18 16.92
N LEU A 140 25.86 -0.42 15.61
CA LEU A 140 26.72 -1.41 14.95
C LEU A 140 28.20 -1.05 15.01
N ALA A 141 28.56 0.24 14.81
CA ALA A 141 29.93 0.72 14.88
C ALA A 141 30.49 0.60 16.31
N LEU A 142 29.69 0.92 17.32
CA LEU A 142 30.05 0.76 18.73
C LEU A 142 30.21 -0.73 19.09
N ALA A 143 29.26 -1.57 18.68
CA ALA A 143 29.31 -3.02 18.90
C ALA A 143 30.52 -3.68 18.20
N GLY A 144 30.96 -3.10 17.05
CA GLY A 144 32.07 -3.62 16.26
C GLY A 144 33.47 -3.34 16.79
N GLN A 145 33.62 -2.51 17.83
CA GLN A 145 34.93 -1.94 18.18
C GLN A 145 35.99 -2.87 18.72
N SER A 146 35.69 -3.84 19.56
CA SER A 146 36.77 -4.58 20.22
C SER A 146 36.39 -5.87 20.93
N VAL A 147 35.12 -6.22 21.03
CA VAL A 147 34.66 -7.39 21.78
C VAL A 147 33.79 -8.25 20.90
N SER A 148 34.07 -9.56 20.84
CA SER A 148 33.10 -10.50 20.32
C SER A 148 31.84 -10.43 21.18
N LEU A 149 30.68 -10.18 20.58
CA LEU A 149 29.40 -10.14 21.26
C LEU A 149 28.73 -11.53 21.32
N SER A 150 29.32 -12.53 20.64
CA SER A 150 28.82 -13.90 20.63
C SER A 150 28.63 -14.52 22.04
N PRO A 151 29.47 -14.25 23.06
CA PRO A 151 29.22 -14.76 24.40
C PRO A 151 27.90 -14.27 25.03
N ALA A 152 27.49 -13.02 24.71
CA ALA A 152 26.21 -12.48 25.14
C ALA A 152 25.03 -12.99 24.27
N ALA A 153 25.29 -13.30 23.01
CA ALA A 153 24.27 -13.76 22.06
C ALA A 153 23.68 -15.12 22.46
N VAL A 154 24.50 -16.03 22.96
CA VAL A 154 24.05 -17.40 23.32
C VAL A 154 22.97 -17.39 24.42
N PRO A 155 23.16 -16.75 25.58
CA PRO A 155 22.09 -16.61 26.58
C PRO A 155 20.85 -15.89 26.02
N MET A 156 21.02 -14.81 25.26
CA MET A 156 19.90 -14.07 24.66
C MET A 156 19.08 -14.96 23.72
N LEU A 157 19.74 -15.82 22.93
CA LEU A 157 19.06 -16.77 22.06
C LEU A 157 18.21 -17.76 22.86
N VAL A 158 18.78 -18.33 23.96
CA VAL A 158 18.06 -19.28 24.84
C VAL A 158 16.83 -18.60 25.46
N PHE A 159 17.02 -17.47 26.13
CA PHE A 159 15.90 -16.74 26.75
C PHE A 159 14.89 -16.23 25.74
N GLY A 160 15.35 -15.81 24.59
CA GLY A 160 14.49 -15.36 23.48
C GLY A 160 13.59 -16.48 22.95
N ILE A 161 14.12 -17.67 22.75
CA ILE A 161 13.36 -18.87 22.35
C ILE A 161 12.38 -19.27 23.44
N LEU A 162 12.79 -19.32 24.69
CA LEU A 162 11.90 -19.65 25.81
C LEU A 162 10.75 -18.66 25.94
N ALA A 163 11.03 -17.37 25.83
CA ALA A 163 9.99 -16.34 25.83
C ALA A 163 9.04 -16.44 24.62
N GLY A 164 9.53 -16.95 23.50
CA GLY A 164 8.73 -17.19 22.28
C GLY A 164 7.63 -18.24 22.45
N PHE A 165 7.75 -19.17 23.44
CA PHE A 165 6.68 -20.12 23.79
C PHE A 165 5.57 -19.50 24.64
N LEU A 166 5.77 -18.30 25.17
CA LEU A 166 4.75 -17.55 25.88
C LEU A 166 3.84 -16.82 24.86
N LYS A 167 2.74 -16.24 25.32
CA LYS A 167 1.80 -15.50 24.48
C LYS A 167 1.95 -13.98 24.64
N GLY A 168 1.45 -13.24 23.63
CA GLY A 168 1.36 -11.78 23.67
C GLY A 168 2.74 -11.09 23.72
N ARG A 169 2.89 -10.09 24.59
CA ARG A 169 4.09 -9.24 24.65
C ARG A 169 5.38 -10.00 24.98
N PHE A 170 5.29 -11.10 25.71
CA PHE A 170 6.48 -11.92 26.03
C PHE A 170 7.02 -12.64 24.80
N ALA A 171 6.15 -13.18 23.94
CA ALA A 171 6.56 -13.78 22.67
C ALA A 171 7.22 -12.74 21.74
N ALA A 172 6.64 -11.53 21.67
CA ALA A 172 7.20 -10.43 20.91
C ALA A 172 8.59 -10.01 21.44
N PHE A 173 8.76 -9.88 22.74
CA PHE A 173 10.05 -9.59 23.36
C PHE A 173 11.06 -10.72 23.12
N GLY A 174 10.62 -11.98 23.21
CA GLY A 174 11.43 -13.14 22.86
C GLY A 174 11.95 -13.08 21.43
N ARG A 175 11.10 -12.67 20.49
CA ARG A 175 11.47 -12.50 19.08
C ARG A 175 12.55 -11.41 18.89
N VAL A 176 12.46 -10.30 19.64
CA VAL A 176 13.48 -9.24 19.65
C VAL A 176 14.82 -9.77 20.19
N LEU A 177 14.81 -10.51 21.31
CA LEU A 177 16.03 -11.11 21.87
C LEU A 177 16.70 -12.08 20.89
N VAL A 178 15.93 -12.95 20.25
CA VAL A 178 16.43 -13.83 19.18
C VAL A 178 17.06 -13.01 18.06
N GLY A 179 16.40 -11.93 17.63
CA GLY A 179 16.91 -11.04 16.60
C GLY A 179 18.25 -10.42 16.97
N ILE A 180 18.39 -9.87 18.16
CA ILE A 180 19.65 -9.26 18.64
C ILE A 180 20.76 -10.34 18.71
N ALA A 181 20.45 -11.53 19.24
CA ALA A 181 21.40 -12.62 19.30
C ALA A 181 21.93 -13.04 17.91
N LEU A 182 21.02 -13.19 16.94
CA LEU A 182 21.38 -13.55 15.57
C LEU A 182 22.21 -12.46 14.88
N ILE A 183 21.92 -11.18 15.16
CA ILE A 183 22.72 -10.05 14.66
C ILE A 183 24.14 -10.15 15.19
N PHE A 184 24.33 -10.40 16.49
CA PHE A 184 25.67 -10.51 17.10
C PHE A 184 26.46 -11.66 16.50
N ILE A 185 25.85 -12.85 16.39
CA ILE A 185 26.49 -14.02 15.78
C ILE A 185 26.81 -13.73 14.30
N GLY A 186 25.87 -13.08 13.58
CA GLY A 186 26.05 -12.71 12.19
C GLY A 186 27.20 -11.72 11.97
N ILE A 187 27.33 -10.70 12.81
CA ILE A 187 28.44 -9.74 12.77
C ILE A 187 29.79 -10.44 12.94
N ASP A 188 29.92 -11.31 13.95
CA ASP A 188 31.16 -12.04 14.19
C ASP A 188 31.48 -12.96 13.01
N ALA A 189 30.50 -13.69 12.47
CA ALA A 189 30.68 -14.53 11.30
C ALA A 189 31.11 -13.75 10.04
N ILE A 190 30.57 -12.53 9.82
CA ILE A 190 30.98 -11.66 8.71
C ILE A 190 32.45 -11.21 8.90
N LYS A 191 32.85 -10.82 10.13
CA LYS A 191 34.23 -10.44 10.44
C LYS A 191 35.21 -11.59 10.16
N ASP A 192 34.90 -12.80 10.66
CA ASP A 192 35.71 -14.00 10.44
C ASP A 192 35.82 -14.32 8.94
N GLY A 193 34.71 -14.21 8.21
CA GLY A 193 34.68 -14.39 6.76
C GLY A 193 35.62 -13.43 6.03
N PHE A 194 35.59 -12.13 6.36
CA PHE A 194 36.49 -11.13 5.78
C PHE A 194 37.95 -11.37 6.14
N GLN A 195 38.25 -11.75 7.38
CA GLN A 195 39.62 -12.12 7.81
C GLN A 195 40.14 -13.33 7.03
N SER A 196 39.30 -14.33 6.78
CA SER A 196 39.65 -15.54 6.03
C SER A 196 39.87 -15.28 4.52
N VAL A 197 39.21 -14.27 3.93
CA VAL A 197 39.40 -13.83 2.54
C VAL A 197 40.63 -12.94 2.40
N GLY A 198 41.12 -12.37 3.49
CA GLY A 198 42.04 -11.23 3.59
C GLY A 198 43.41 -11.36 2.91
N GLY A 199 43.72 -12.48 2.28
CA GLY A 199 44.93 -12.61 1.44
C GLY A 199 44.69 -12.42 -0.06
N ASN A 200 43.42 -12.52 -0.54
CA ASN A 200 43.12 -12.61 -1.96
C ASN A 200 42.29 -11.44 -2.52
N LEU A 201 41.70 -10.62 -1.68
CA LEU A 201 40.86 -9.49 -2.11
C LEU A 201 41.28 -8.21 -1.41
N ASP A 202 42.31 -7.55 -1.92
CA ASP A 202 42.71 -6.23 -1.47
C ASP A 202 42.02 -5.15 -2.32
N PHE A 203 40.79 -4.79 -1.93
CA PHE A 203 40.06 -3.69 -2.56
C PHE A 203 40.70 -2.33 -2.25
N ALA A 204 41.53 -2.23 -1.19
CA ALA A 204 42.28 -1.02 -0.88
C ALA A 204 43.34 -0.76 -1.96
N SER A 205 43.78 -1.75 -2.69
CA SER A 205 44.70 -1.63 -3.83
C SER A 205 44.05 -1.07 -5.09
N ILE A 206 42.71 -1.10 -5.20
CA ILE A 206 41.97 -0.44 -6.29
C ILE A 206 41.99 1.07 -6.06
N ARG A 207 43.19 1.65 -6.19
CA ARG A 207 43.41 3.09 -6.14
C ARG A 207 43.29 3.66 -7.55
N SER A 208 42.05 3.81 -8.03
CA SER A 208 41.83 4.58 -9.28
C SER A 208 42.01 6.08 -9.05
N GLY A 209 42.14 6.52 -7.79
CA GLY A 209 42.40 7.87 -7.37
C GLY A 209 41.25 8.87 -7.58
N GLY A 210 40.99 9.72 -6.60
CA GLY A 210 40.09 10.86 -6.73
C GLY A 210 38.62 10.51 -6.99
N ALA A 211 37.98 11.26 -7.88
CA ALA A 211 36.53 11.18 -8.13
C ALA A 211 36.05 9.81 -8.70
N MET A 212 36.91 9.14 -9.47
CA MET A 212 36.60 7.83 -10.05
C MET A 212 36.44 6.75 -8.98
N GLU A 213 37.29 6.74 -7.97
CA GLU A 213 37.23 5.81 -6.84
C GLU A 213 35.91 6.00 -6.06
N VAL A 214 35.58 7.27 -5.76
CA VAL A 214 34.32 7.62 -5.08
C VAL A 214 33.11 7.16 -5.92
N ALA A 215 33.13 7.36 -7.24
CA ALA A 215 32.04 6.94 -8.13
C ALA A 215 31.85 5.41 -8.14
N ILE A 216 32.96 4.64 -8.25
CA ILE A 216 32.93 3.17 -8.26
C ILE A 216 32.35 2.64 -6.95
N PHE A 217 32.89 3.09 -5.80
CA PHE A 217 32.43 2.57 -4.50
C PHE A 217 31.03 3.06 -4.13
N SER A 218 30.60 4.26 -4.58
CA SER A 218 29.20 4.68 -4.49
C SER A 218 28.28 3.80 -5.35
N GLY A 219 28.71 3.43 -6.56
CA GLY A 219 28.01 2.48 -7.41
C GLY A 219 27.88 1.10 -6.77
N ILE A 220 28.92 0.60 -6.13
CA ILE A 220 28.90 -0.67 -5.35
C ILE A 220 27.90 -0.56 -4.21
N GLY A 221 27.92 0.51 -3.41
CA GLY A 221 27.00 0.73 -2.32
C GLY A 221 25.54 0.79 -2.77
N LEU A 222 25.27 1.48 -3.88
CA LEU A 222 23.95 1.54 -4.50
C LEU A 222 23.48 0.14 -4.92
N LEU A 223 24.31 -0.58 -5.68
CA LEU A 223 23.98 -1.90 -6.20
C LEU A 223 23.73 -2.90 -5.06
N LEU A 224 24.62 -2.96 -4.07
CA LEU A 224 24.46 -3.82 -2.91
C LEU A 224 23.15 -3.54 -2.18
N THR A 225 22.81 -2.27 -1.97
CA THR A 225 21.59 -1.91 -1.27
C THR A 225 20.34 -2.26 -2.06
N VAL A 226 20.34 -2.08 -3.38
CA VAL A 226 19.23 -2.50 -4.25
C VAL A 226 19.04 -4.02 -4.21
N VAL A 227 20.15 -4.78 -4.23
CA VAL A 227 20.12 -6.26 -4.18
C VAL A 227 19.69 -6.76 -2.81
N LEU A 228 20.29 -6.25 -1.74
CA LEU A 228 20.00 -6.64 -0.36
C LEU A 228 18.71 -6.03 0.19
N GLN A 229 18.18 -5.00 -0.47
CA GLN A 229 17.03 -4.20 -0.05
C GLN A 229 17.14 -3.64 1.38
N SER A 230 18.38 -3.43 1.85
CA SER A 230 18.70 -3.02 3.21
C SER A 230 19.97 -2.18 3.25
N THR A 231 19.82 -0.90 3.61
CA THR A 231 20.97 -0.01 3.90
C THR A 231 21.80 -0.55 5.07
N HIS A 232 21.14 -1.06 6.11
CA HIS A 232 21.84 -1.63 7.27
C HIS A 232 22.69 -2.84 6.88
N ALA A 233 22.19 -3.74 6.02
CA ALA A 233 22.97 -4.88 5.53
C ALA A 233 24.20 -4.44 4.72
N THR A 234 24.05 -3.46 3.84
CA THR A 234 25.16 -2.89 3.09
C THR A 234 26.20 -2.24 4.00
N LEU A 235 25.76 -1.47 5.00
CA LEU A 235 26.66 -0.77 5.90
C LEU A 235 27.32 -1.71 6.91
N ILE A 236 26.69 -2.80 7.33
CA ILE A 236 27.38 -3.80 8.17
C ILE A 236 28.49 -4.54 7.39
N LEU A 237 28.23 -4.89 6.12
CA LEU A 237 29.29 -5.42 5.26
C LEU A 237 30.44 -4.42 5.09
N THR A 238 30.10 -3.15 4.93
CA THR A 238 31.08 -2.06 4.83
C THR A 238 31.88 -1.90 6.12
N LEU A 239 31.21 -1.95 7.30
CA LEU A 239 31.88 -1.91 8.60
C LEU A 239 32.81 -3.10 8.80
N ALA A 240 32.38 -4.30 8.40
CA ALA A 240 33.20 -5.50 8.54
C ALA A 240 34.40 -5.48 7.58
N ALA A 241 34.22 -5.05 6.33
CA ALA A 241 35.29 -4.88 5.36
C ALA A 241 36.31 -3.80 5.82
N LEU A 242 35.81 -2.74 6.45
CA LEU A 242 36.63 -1.68 7.03
C LEU A 242 37.42 -2.17 8.25
N ALA A 243 36.77 -2.94 9.14
CA ALA A 243 37.42 -3.56 10.29
C ALA A 243 38.49 -4.60 9.88
N GLY A 244 38.26 -5.32 8.79
CA GLY A 244 39.21 -6.26 8.19
C GLY A 244 40.31 -5.61 7.34
N GLY A 245 40.33 -4.27 7.21
CA GLY A 245 41.32 -3.56 6.39
C GLY A 245 41.21 -3.79 4.88
N GLN A 246 40.10 -4.34 4.40
CA GLN A 246 39.85 -4.64 2.99
C GLN A 246 39.52 -3.41 2.17
N ILE A 247 38.98 -2.38 2.80
CA ILE A 247 38.63 -1.09 2.19
C ILE A 247 39.17 0.07 3.04
N SER A 248 39.43 1.19 2.40
CA SER A 248 39.77 2.44 3.09
C SER A 248 38.54 3.12 3.69
N VAL A 249 38.75 4.01 4.67
CA VAL A 249 37.67 4.81 5.27
C VAL A 249 36.93 5.62 4.20
N THR A 250 37.65 6.18 3.22
CA THR A 250 37.09 6.97 2.13
C THR A 250 36.21 6.12 1.20
N GLN A 251 36.63 4.89 0.91
CA GLN A 251 35.82 3.92 0.16
C GLN A 251 34.55 3.55 0.94
N GLY A 252 34.66 3.37 2.26
CA GLY A 252 33.51 3.16 3.15
C GLY A 252 32.49 4.30 3.09
N PHE A 253 32.96 5.55 3.10
CA PHE A 253 32.10 6.74 2.95
C PHE A 253 31.36 6.73 1.60
N ALA A 254 32.06 6.39 0.52
CA ALA A 254 31.48 6.31 -0.81
C ALA A 254 30.38 5.21 -0.88
N ILE A 255 30.64 4.03 -0.29
CA ILE A 255 29.62 2.96 -0.18
C ILE A 255 28.40 3.46 0.62
N ALA A 256 28.61 4.16 1.73
CA ALA A 256 27.51 4.71 2.53
C ALA A 256 26.67 5.72 1.75
N LEU A 257 27.30 6.58 0.96
CA LEU A 257 26.61 7.53 0.07
C LEU A 257 25.73 6.79 -0.95
N GLY A 258 26.29 5.80 -1.64
CA GLY A 258 25.56 5.00 -2.63
C GLY A 258 24.43 4.18 -2.01
N SER A 259 24.61 3.68 -0.79
CA SER A 259 23.59 2.86 -0.10
C SER A 259 22.31 3.63 0.20
N ASN A 260 22.37 4.92 0.54
CA ASN A 260 21.20 5.75 0.76
C ASN A 260 20.38 5.95 -0.53
N VAL A 261 21.07 6.18 -1.67
CA VAL A 261 20.41 6.26 -2.98
C VAL A 261 19.75 4.90 -3.33
N GLY A 262 20.47 3.79 -3.14
CA GLY A 262 19.95 2.44 -3.39
C GLY A 262 18.68 2.12 -2.60
N SER A 263 18.63 2.51 -1.33
CA SER A 263 17.45 2.36 -0.47
C SER A 263 16.24 3.14 -1.01
N SER A 264 16.44 4.37 -1.45
CA SER A 264 15.36 5.19 -1.99
C SER A 264 14.85 4.69 -3.35
N ILE A 265 15.71 4.10 -4.17
CA ILE A 265 15.31 3.43 -5.42
C ILE A 265 14.39 2.25 -5.12
N SER A 266 14.75 1.40 -4.14
CA SER A 266 13.91 0.27 -3.72
C SER A 266 12.54 0.72 -3.23
N THR A 267 12.48 1.74 -2.38
CA THR A 267 11.23 2.32 -1.88
C THR A 267 10.41 2.96 -3.02
N ALA A 268 11.07 3.67 -3.94
CA ALA A 268 10.42 4.28 -5.10
C ALA A 268 9.77 3.22 -5.99
N PHE A 269 10.47 2.13 -6.25
CA PHE A 269 9.93 1.04 -7.06
C PHE A 269 8.65 0.45 -6.47
N VAL A 270 8.64 0.17 -5.15
CA VAL A 270 7.45 -0.31 -4.43
C VAL A 270 6.32 0.73 -4.46
N GLY A 271 6.65 1.99 -4.17
CA GLY A 271 5.67 3.07 -4.14
C GLY A 271 5.03 3.36 -5.50
N PHE A 272 5.77 3.25 -6.61
CA PHE A 272 5.22 3.45 -7.95
C PHE A 272 4.33 2.31 -8.43
N LEU A 273 4.60 1.07 -8.04
CA LEU A 273 3.88 -0.11 -8.52
C LEU A 273 2.62 -0.45 -7.72
N GLY A 274 2.57 -0.07 -6.45
CA GLY A 274 1.53 -0.52 -5.53
C GLY A 274 0.70 0.61 -4.89
N SER A 275 0.88 1.88 -5.30
CA SER A 275 0.27 3.00 -4.59
C SER A 275 -0.48 3.96 -5.52
N GLU A 276 -1.45 4.66 -4.96
CA GLU A 276 -2.09 5.79 -5.60
C GLU A 276 -1.13 6.97 -5.84
N ARG A 277 -1.60 8.02 -6.53
CA ARG A 277 -0.79 9.21 -6.85
C ARG A 277 -0.11 9.84 -5.64
N SER A 278 -0.78 9.87 -4.50
CA SER A 278 -0.24 10.38 -3.24
C SER A 278 0.98 9.59 -2.77
N GLY A 279 0.91 8.25 -2.79
CA GLY A 279 2.03 7.36 -2.46
C GLY A 279 3.18 7.46 -3.48
N GLN A 280 2.88 7.59 -4.78
CA GLN A 280 3.88 7.81 -5.83
C GLN A 280 4.64 9.13 -5.63
N ARG A 281 3.94 10.21 -5.23
CA ARG A 281 4.55 11.50 -4.88
C ARG A 281 5.53 11.36 -3.72
N LEU A 282 5.13 10.63 -2.67
CA LEU A 282 6.00 10.43 -1.51
C LEU A 282 7.23 9.59 -1.84
N ALA A 283 7.06 8.52 -2.62
CA ALA A 283 8.16 7.68 -3.10
C ALA A 283 9.16 8.49 -3.95
N LEU A 284 8.66 9.38 -4.82
CA LEU A 284 9.49 10.31 -5.59
C LEU A 284 10.18 11.34 -4.69
N ALA A 285 9.51 11.86 -3.66
CA ALA A 285 10.12 12.76 -2.68
C ALA A 285 11.31 12.10 -1.98
N HIS A 286 11.17 10.83 -1.58
CA HIS A 286 12.26 10.07 -0.95
C HIS A 286 13.45 9.88 -1.89
N LEU A 287 13.19 9.52 -3.15
CA LEU A 287 14.23 9.38 -4.16
C LEU A 287 14.96 10.71 -4.40
N LEU A 288 14.21 11.80 -4.61
CA LEU A 288 14.79 13.14 -4.82
C LEU A 288 15.62 13.58 -3.63
N PHE A 289 15.15 13.37 -2.40
CA PHE A 289 15.90 13.67 -1.19
C PHE A 289 17.27 12.99 -1.21
N ASN A 290 17.33 11.68 -1.42
CA ASN A 290 18.60 10.95 -1.36
C ASN A 290 19.53 11.26 -2.55
N VAL A 291 18.98 11.39 -3.76
CA VAL A 291 19.78 11.72 -4.95
C VAL A 291 20.37 13.13 -4.85
N VAL A 292 19.55 14.12 -4.51
CA VAL A 292 20.04 15.51 -4.36
C VAL A 292 21.05 15.60 -3.22
N THR A 293 20.79 14.94 -2.09
CA THR A 293 21.73 14.89 -0.96
C THR A 293 23.05 14.23 -1.37
N ALA A 294 22.99 13.13 -2.15
CA ALA A 294 24.20 12.47 -2.64
C ALA A 294 25.01 13.38 -3.56
N VAL A 295 24.36 14.08 -4.49
CA VAL A 295 25.03 15.05 -5.36
C VAL A 295 25.68 16.19 -4.54
N LEU A 296 24.95 16.73 -3.56
CA LEU A 296 25.49 17.78 -2.67
C LEU A 296 26.68 17.27 -1.85
N CYS A 297 26.60 16.06 -1.30
CA CYS A 297 27.70 15.46 -0.55
C CYS A 297 28.92 15.13 -1.43
N LEU A 298 28.70 14.77 -2.71
CA LEU A 298 29.81 14.64 -3.68
C LEU A 298 30.47 15.98 -3.98
N LEU A 299 29.70 17.06 -4.13
CA LEU A 299 30.24 18.41 -4.30
C LEU A 299 30.97 18.89 -3.05
N LEU A 300 30.48 18.53 -1.87
CA LEU A 300 31.05 18.84 -0.57
C LEU A 300 32.00 17.74 -0.05
N TRP A 301 32.47 16.83 -0.91
CA TRP A 301 33.22 15.65 -0.50
C TRP A 301 34.43 15.98 0.36
N LEU A 302 35.27 16.89 -0.10
CA LEU A 302 36.50 17.30 0.62
C LEU A 302 36.20 17.95 1.99
N PRO A 303 35.30 18.95 2.11
CA PRO A 303 34.98 19.52 3.41
C PRO A 303 34.30 18.54 4.36
N LEU A 304 33.42 17.63 3.87
CA LEU A 304 32.76 16.64 4.70
C LEU A 304 33.76 15.61 5.25
N THR A 305 34.60 15.04 4.40
CA THR A 305 35.62 14.07 4.83
C THR A 305 36.66 14.71 5.76
N TRP A 306 37.04 15.94 5.51
CA TRP A 306 37.91 16.72 6.41
C TRP A 306 37.24 16.93 7.78
N LEU A 307 35.96 17.31 7.81
CA LEU A 307 35.21 17.51 9.07
C LEU A 307 35.16 16.23 9.89
N VAL A 308 34.87 15.07 9.22
CA VAL A 308 34.85 13.76 9.88
C VAL A 308 36.23 13.43 10.45
N ALA A 309 37.30 13.69 9.71
CA ALA A 309 38.69 13.44 10.16
C ALA A 309 39.07 14.31 11.37
N GLN A 310 38.69 15.61 11.38
CA GLN A 310 38.92 16.49 12.53
C GLN A 310 38.14 16.02 13.77
N ALA A 311 36.84 15.73 13.60
CA ALA A 311 36.01 15.22 14.68
C ALA A 311 36.56 13.89 15.23
N ALA A 312 37.05 13.02 14.35
CA ALA A 312 37.67 11.76 14.75
C ALA A 312 38.94 11.97 15.55
N GLY A 313 39.79 12.92 15.16
CA GLY A 313 41.00 13.30 15.90
C GLY A 313 40.70 13.81 17.32
N TRP A 314 39.64 14.62 17.48
CA TRP A 314 39.26 15.20 18.78
C TRP A 314 38.54 14.18 19.69
N LEU A 315 37.70 13.31 19.13
CA LEU A 315 36.86 12.37 19.87
C LEU A 315 37.50 10.97 20.00
N GLY A 316 38.64 10.74 19.36
CA GLY A 316 39.27 9.42 19.33
C GLY A 316 38.49 8.38 18.54
N PHE A 317 37.75 8.76 17.50
CA PHE A 317 36.96 7.88 16.70
C PHE A 317 37.80 6.99 15.78
N ASN A 318 37.60 5.69 15.88
CA ASN A 318 38.16 4.74 14.92
C ASN A 318 37.42 4.80 13.57
N SER A 319 37.89 4.02 12.60
CA SER A 319 37.33 3.98 11.24
C SER A 319 35.83 3.65 11.19
N LEU A 320 35.34 2.83 12.11
CA LEU A 320 33.93 2.42 12.17
C LEU A 320 33.03 3.58 12.62
N LEU A 321 33.45 4.31 13.65
CA LEU A 321 32.73 5.49 14.14
C LEU A 321 32.80 6.67 13.14
N GLN A 322 33.90 6.78 12.39
CA GLN A 322 34.01 7.75 11.31
C GLN A 322 32.95 7.48 10.21
N LEU A 323 32.71 6.21 9.86
CA LEU A 323 31.67 5.84 8.91
C LEU A 323 30.27 6.21 9.45
N ALA A 324 29.99 5.94 10.72
CA ALA A 324 28.72 6.31 11.35
C ALA A 324 28.51 7.83 11.37
N LEU A 325 29.56 8.59 11.68
CA LEU A 325 29.54 10.04 11.67
C LEU A 325 29.30 10.60 10.25
N PHE A 326 30.02 10.07 9.26
CA PHE A 326 29.82 10.47 7.86
C PHE A 326 28.38 10.21 7.39
N HIS A 327 27.83 9.04 7.70
CA HIS A 327 26.45 8.70 7.37
C HIS A 327 25.43 9.62 8.04
N THR A 328 25.70 10.05 9.28
CA THR A 328 24.87 11.04 9.97
C THR A 328 24.96 12.41 9.32
N LEU A 329 26.17 12.87 9.01
CA LEU A 329 26.39 14.17 8.35
C LEU A 329 25.74 14.23 6.96
N PHE A 330 25.81 13.12 6.19
CA PHE A 330 25.09 12.99 4.93
C PHE A 330 23.59 13.28 5.10
N ASN A 331 22.93 12.61 6.05
CA ASN A 331 21.51 12.81 6.28
C ASN A 331 21.18 14.19 6.87
N LEU A 332 22.07 14.77 7.68
CA LEU A 332 21.90 16.15 8.19
C LEU A 332 22.02 17.21 7.09
N VAL A 333 22.92 17.03 6.12
CA VAL A 333 23.02 17.90 4.95
C VAL A 333 21.71 17.89 4.16
N GLY A 334 21.19 16.70 3.87
CA GLY A 334 19.91 16.55 3.20
C GLY A 334 18.76 17.19 3.99
N LEU A 335 18.68 16.92 5.29
CA LEU A 335 17.66 17.50 6.16
C LEU A 335 17.74 19.04 6.17
N ALA A 336 18.93 19.63 6.29
CA ALA A 336 19.11 21.08 6.31
C ALA A 336 18.59 21.76 5.04
N VAL A 337 18.78 21.12 3.88
CA VAL A 337 18.30 21.62 2.59
C VAL A 337 16.78 21.44 2.46
N PHE A 338 16.28 20.23 2.69
CA PHE A 338 14.89 19.90 2.43
C PHE A 338 13.93 20.37 3.52
N TRP A 339 14.40 20.64 4.74
CA TRP A 339 13.54 21.11 5.83
C TRP A 339 12.73 22.35 5.46
N LYS A 340 13.38 23.32 4.85
CA LYS A 340 12.71 24.56 4.39
C LYS A 340 11.99 24.39 3.05
N LEU A 341 12.34 23.37 2.27
CA LEU A 341 11.81 23.16 0.93
C LEU A 341 10.64 22.18 0.88
N GLN A 342 10.29 21.50 1.99
CA GLN A 342 9.30 20.42 2.01
C GLN A 342 7.92 20.83 1.47
N ALA A 343 7.43 22.02 1.81
CA ALA A 343 6.14 22.51 1.30
C ALA A 343 6.20 22.77 -0.22
N ARG A 344 7.27 23.42 -0.70
CA ARG A 344 7.49 23.64 -2.14
C ARG A 344 7.69 22.34 -2.90
N LEU A 345 8.35 21.36 -2.29
CA LEU A 345 8.50 20.03 -2.87
C LEU A 345 7.13 19.34 -2.99
N ALA A 346 6.29 19.41 -1.95
CA ALA A 346 4.94 18.85 -1.99
C ALA A 346 4.10 19.47 -3.13
N GLU A 347 4.11 20.81 -3.28
CA GLU A 347 3.43 21.50 -4.37
C GLU A 347 3.98 21.11 -5.75
N SER A 348 5.30 21.01 -5.88
CA SER A 348 5.94 20.61 -7.14
C SER A 348 5.56 19.18 -7.52
N LEU A 349 5.55 18.27 -6.55
CA LEU A 349 5.15 16.88 -6.77
C LEU A 349 3.67 16.75 -7.16
N GLN A 350 2.79 17.60 -6.61
CA GLN A 350 1.39 17.65 -7.04
C GLN A 350 1.25 18.14 -8.48
N ARG A 351 2.09 19.09 -8.92
CA ARG A 351 2.11 19.56 -10.32
C ARG A 351 2.70 18.53 -11.28
N TRP A 352 3.77 17.82 -10.89
CA TRP A 352 4.44 16.83 -11.74
C TRP A 352 3.64 15.52 -11.86
N LEU A 353 2.97 15.15 -10.79
CA LEU A 353 2.11 13.97 -10.71
C LEU A 353 0.71 14.43 -10.27
N PRO A 354 -0.07 15.08 -11.13
CA PRO A 354 -1.42 15.53 -10.78
C PRO A 354 -2.29 14.32 -10.40
N ASP A 355 -3.29 14.56 -9.57
CA ASP A 355 -4.30 13.55 -9.30
C ASP A 355 -4.91 13.11 -10.63
N LYS A 356 -5.17 11.82 -10.77
CA LYS A 356 -5.96 11.37 -11.91
C LYS A 356 -7.33 12.01 -11.73
N ALA A 357 -7.80 12.70 -12.79
CA ALA A 357 -9.20 13.11 -12.83
C ALA A 357 -10.03 11.87 -12.46
N ALA A 358 -10.91 12.01 -11.49
CA ALA A 358 -11.91 10.97 -11.27
C ALA A 358 -12.67 10.90 -12.60
N ASP A 359 -12.61 9.75 -13.29
CA ASP A 359 -13.47 9.52 -14.42
C ASP A 359 -14.89 9.77 -13.88
N GLU A 360 -15.59 10.78 -14.41
CA GLU A 360 -16.96 11.06 -14.00
C GLU A 360 -17.82 9.83 -14.21
N VAL A 361 -17.48 9.04 -15.23
CA VAL A 361 -18.11 7.75 -15.56
C VAL A 361 -17.04 6.65 -15.56
N LEU A 362 -17.23 5.63 -14.73
CA LEU A 362 -16.31 4.51 -14.56
C LEU A 362 -16.49 3.42 -15.64
N ILE A 363 -17.69 3.33 -16.22
CA ILE A 363 -18.09 2.35 -17.23
C ILE A 363 -18.51 3.10 -18.50
N PRO A 364 -17.73 3.02 -19.61
CA PRO A 364 -18.08 3.70 -20.87
C PRO A 364 -19.42 3.21 -21.43
N GLU A 365 -20.14 4.08 -22.14
CA GLU A 365 -21.42 3.72 -22.80
C GLU A 365 -21.23 2.68 -23.90
N GLU A 366 -20.21 2.83 -24.74
CA GLU A 366 -19.86 1.83 -25.75
C GLU A 366 -18.82 0.87 -25.19
N ILE A 367 -19.25 -0.32 -24.81
CA ILE A 367 -18.36 -1.38 -24.38
C ILE A 367 -18.25 -2.42 -25.51
N PRO A 368 -17.16 -2.40 -26.31
CA PRO A 368 -16.96 -3.44 -27.31
C PRO A 368 -16.81 -4.80 -26.62
N GLU A 369 -17.63 -5.79 -26.95
CA GLU A 369 -17.63 -7.13 -26.32
C GLU A 369 -16.25 -7.78 -26.24
N LYS A 370 -15.35 -7.50 -27.21
CA LYS A 370 -13.99 -8.04 -27.25
C LYS A 370 -12.97 -7.37 -26.31
N THR A 371 -13.32 -6.25 -25.68
CA THR A 371 -12.40 -5.44 -24.86
C THR A 371 -12.81 -5.35 -23.38
N MET A 372 -13.87 -6.03 -22.95
CA MET A 372 -14.23 -6.10 -21.54
C MET A 372 -13.10 -6.76 -20.73
N ARG A 373 -12.31 -5.94 -20.04
CA ARG A 373 -11.32 -6.41 -19.07
C ARG A 373 -11.95 -6.41 -17.68
N ARG A 374 -11.72 -7.47 -16.91
CA ARG A 374 -12.08 -7.52 -15.49
C ARG A 374 -11.49 -6.30 -14.78
N LYS A 375 -12.36 -5.51 -14.17
CA LYS A 375 -11.93 -4.39 -13.32
C LYS A 375 -11.34 -4.98 -12.05
N GLN A 376 -10.18 -4.52 -11.65
CA GLN A 376 -9.55 -4.92 -10.38
C GLN A 376 -9.93 -3.92 -9.30
N ALA A 377 -9.87 -4.36 -8.04
CA ALA A 377 -9.99 -3.45 -6.89
C ALA A 377 -8.97 -2.31 -7.01
N ARG A 378 -9.41 -1.09 -6.73
CA ARG A 378 -8.62 0.12 -6.94
C ARG A 378 -7.80 0.49 -5.71
N TYR A 379 -8.39 0.33 -4.53
CA TYR A 379 -7.83 0.83 -3.27
C TYR A 379 -7.15 -0.24 -2.44
N LEU A 380 -7.19 -1.52 -2.84
CA LEU A 380 -6.64 -2.63 -2.09
C LEU A 380 -5.21 -2.95 -2.56
N SER A 381 -4.27 -2.95 -1.64
CA SER A 381 -2.90 -3.41 -1.89
C SER A 381 -2.33 -4.10 -0.66
N ASP A 382 -1.40 -5.05 -0.85
CA ASP A 382 -0.77 -5.79 0.26
C ASP A 382 -0.04 -4.87 1.25
N ASN A 383 0.39 -3.68 0.82
CA ASN A 383 1.01 -2.70 1.71
C ASN A 383 0.04 -2.12 2.73
N MET A 384 -1.28 -2.08 2.42
CA MET A 384 -2.32 -1.59 3.33
C MET A 384 -2.57 -2.56 4.49
N LEU A 385 -2.28 -3.87 4.30
CA LEU A 385 -2.43 -4.89 5.35
C LEU A 385 -1.44 -4.74 6.51
N ARG A 386 -0.46 -3.86 6.39
CA ARG A 386 0.55 -3.64 7.43
C ARG A 386 0.01 -2.91 8.65
N ALA A 387 -1.12 -2.20 8.52
CA ALA A 387 -1.75 -1.45 9.60
C ALA A 387 -3.27 -1.63 9.54
N GLY A 388 -3.89 -2.02 10.67
CA GLY A 388 -5.32 -2.30 10.75
C GLY A 388 -6.19 -1.11 10.31
N ASP A 389 -5.89 0.10 10.80
CA ASP A 389 -6.60 1.33 10.42
C ASP A 389 -6.49 1.63 8.91
N THR A 390 -5.31 1.39 8.33
CA THR A 390 -5.07 1.63 6.91
C THR A 390 -5.82 0.60 6.06
N ALA A 391 -5.78 -0.67 6.46
CA ALA A 391 -6.49 -1.75 5.79
C ALA A 391 -8.01 -1.50 5.83
N LEU A 392 -8.53 -1.12 6.98
CA LEU A 392 -9.96 -0.84 7.15
C LEU A 392 -10.42 0.37 6.31
N ARG A 393 -9.64 1.45 6.26
CA ARG A 393 -9.93 2.58 5.36
C ARG A 393 -9.87 2.20 3.88
N ALA A 394 -8.90 1.38 3.48
CA ALA A 394 -8.84 0.87 2.12
C ALA A 394 -10.09 0.05 1.76
N VAL A 395 -10.58 -0.77 2.70
CA VAL A 395 -11.86 -1.50 2.56
C VAL A 395 -13.03 -0.53 2.37
N PHE A 396 -13.15 0.51 3.19
CA PHE A 396 -14.23 1.50 3.02
C PHE A 396 -14.14 2.26 1.69
N GLN A 397 -12.93 2.61 1.25
CA GLN A 397 -12.74 3.25 -0.06
C GLN A 397 -13.15 2.31 -1.20
N GLU A 398 -12.80 1.02 -1.10
CA GLU A 398 -13.19 0.03 -2.11
C GLU A 398 -14.68 -0.26 -2.11
N VAL A 399 -15.34 -0.33 -0.94
CA VAL A 399 -16.80 -0.46 -0.85
C VAL A 399 -17.49 0.75 -1.48
N ARG A 400 -16.97 1.96 -1.27
CA ARG A 400 -17.49 3.18 -1.93
C ARG A 400 -17.30 3.12 -3.44
N HIS A 401 -16.14 2.65 -3.92
CA HIS A 401 -15.87 2.45 -5.34
C HIS A 401 -16.81 1.39 -5.95
N LEU A 402 -17.02 0.26 -5.25
CA LEU A 402 -17.99 -0.76 -5.63
C LEU A 402 -19.41 -0.18 -5.71
N GLY A 403 -19.76 0.73 -4.80
CA GLY A 403 -21.02 1.46 -4.83
C GLY A 403 -21.21 2.30 -6.09
N ALA A 404 -20.18 3.07 -6.49
CA ALA A 404 -20.21 3.85 -7.72
C ALA A 404 -20.34 2.95 -8.96
N LEU A 405 -19.55 1.87 -9.05
CA LEU A 405 -19.67 0.88 -10.12
C LEU A 405 -21.07 0.23 -10.15
N SER A 406 -21.64 -0.08 -8.99
CA SER A 406 -22.98 -0.68 -8.90
C SER A 406 -24.05 0.26 -9.45
N LEU A 407 -24.00 1.55 -9.11
CA LEU A 407 -24.93 2.56 -9.63
C LEU A 407 -24.82 2.68 -11.15
N GLU A 408 -23.63 2.70 -11.71
CA GLU A 408 -23.42 2.78 -13.16
C GLU A 408 -23.89 1.51 -13.89
N VAL A 409 -23.62 0.31 -13.34
CA VAL A 409 -24.16 -0.94 -13.89
C VAL A 409 -25.70 -0.90 -13.93
N ILE A 410 -26.33 -0.37 -12.88
CA ILE A 410 -27.80 -0.24 -12.85
C ILE A 410 -28.27 0.79 -13.89
N CYS A 411 -27.55 1.91 -14.09
CA CYS A 411 -27.86 2.85 -15.17
C CYS A 411 -27.86 2.15 -16.54
N HIS A 412 -26.82 1.37 -16.85
CA HIS A 412 -26.77 0.60 -18.08
C HIS A 412 -27.95 -0.39 -18.21
N VAL A 413 -28.28 -1.10 -17.13
CA VAL A 413 -29.44 -2.02 -17.08
C VAL A 413 -30.77 -1.31 -17.38
N LEU A 414 -30.89 -0.07 -16.92
CA LEU A 414 -32.07 0.78 -17.14
C LEU A 414 -32.01 1.56 -18.47
N PHE A 415 -30.95 1.39 -19.27
CA PHE A 415 -30.71 2.15 -20.50
C PHE A 415 -30.73 3.68 -20.26
N ILE A 416 -30.01 4.10 -19.22
CA ILE A 416 -29.82 5.49 -18.82
C ILE A 416 -28.33 5.81 -18.93
N PRO A 417 -27.94 6.91 -19.62
CA PRO A 417 -26.56 7.37 -19.62
C PRO A 417 -26.05 7.58 -18.19
N ALA A 418 -24.91 6.97 -17.84
CA ALA A 418 -24.36 7.04 -16.50
C ALA A 418 -24.02 8.48 -16.07
N GLU A 419 -23.70 9.35 -17.03
CA GLU A 419 -23.45 10.78 -16.82
C GLU A 419 -24.62 11.51 -16.16
N MET A 420 -25.87 11.10 -16.48
CA MET A 420 -27.06 11.68 -15.86
C MET A 420 -27.11 11.50 -14.35
N LEU A 421 -26.47 10.44 -13.82
CA LEU A 421 -26.40 10.20 -12.39
C LEU A 421 -25.61 11.29 -11.65
N TYR A 422 -24.66 11.92 -12.32
CA TYR A 422 -23.72 12.89 -11.74
C TYR A 422 -24.17 14.35 -11.89
N GLN A 423 -25.28 14.61 -12.55
CA GLN A 423 -25.85 15.95 -12.68
C GLN A 423 -26.38 16.47 -11.34
N GLU A 424 -26.29 17.77 -11.10
CA GLU A 424 -26.79 18.42 -9.87
C GLU A 424 -28.31 18.45 -9.82
N GLU A 425 -28.94 18.76 -10.95
CA GLU A 425 -30.39 18.73 -11.11
C GLU A 425 -30.84 17.35 -11.63
N GLU A 426 -32.03 16.91 -11.16
CA GLU A 426 -32.59 15.63 -11.60
C GLU A 426 -33.05 15.74 -13.07
N PRO A 427 -32.36 15.08 -14.01
CA PRO A 427 -32.70 15.23 -15.43
C PRO A 427 -34.02 14.54 -15.75
N LEU A 428 -34.75 15.09 -16.70
CA LEU A 428 -35.91 14.46 -17.32
C LEU A 428 -35.43 13.26 -18.14
N LEU A 429 -35.87 12.06 -17.76
CA LEU A 429 -35.53 10.85 -18.50
C LEU A 429 -36.37 10.74 -19.76
N GLU A 430 -35.74 10.91 -20.91
CA GLU A 430 -36.32 10.59 -22.19
C GLU A 430 -36.46 9.08 -22.42
N PRO A 431 -37.42 8.60 -23.19
CA PRO A 431 -37.48 7.20 -23.60
C PRO A 431 -36.18 6.80 -24.30
N PRO A 432 -35.63 5.59 -24.00
CA PRO A 432 -34.40 5.15 -24.62
C PRO A 432 -34.63 4.81 -26.11
N GLU A 433 -33.67 5.15 -26.96
CA GLU A 433 -33.76 4.88 -28.41
C GLU A 433 -33.35 3.42 -28.72
N PRO A 434 -34.18 2.68 -29.51
CA PRO A 434 -33.78 1.34 -29.97
C PRO A 434 -32.66 1.41 -31.05
N PRO A 435 -31.84 0.36 -31.21
CA PRO A 435 -31.96 -0.94 -30.56
C PRO A 435 -31.33 -0.98 -29.18
N LEU A 436 -32.05 -1.52 -28.18
CA LEU A 436 -31.52 -1.70 -26.84
C LEU A 436 -30.82 -3.06 -26.75
N GLN A 437 -29.50 -3.06 -26.61
CA GLN A 437 -28.71 -4.28 -26.45
C GLN A 437 -27.75 -4.10 -25.27
N LEU A 438 -27.77 -5.06 -24.35
CA LEU A 438 -26.92 -5.07 -23.17
C LEU A 438 -26.71 -6.48 -22.64
N ASP A 439 -25.47 -6.84 -22.37
CA ASP A 439 -25.12 -8.02 -21.57
C ASP A 439 -24.93 -7.64 -20.09
N ALA A 440 -26.02 -7.60 -19.35
CA ALA A 440 -25.99 -7.31 -17.91
C ALA A 440 -25.20 -8.35 -17.10
N GLN A 441 -25.08 -9.62 -17.59
CA GLN A 441 -24.27 -10.64 -16.96
C GLN A 441 -22.77 -10.33 -17.10
N ALA A 442 -22.34 -9.93 -18.28
CA ALA A 442 -20.94 -9.54 -18.51
C ALA A 442 -20.56 -8.30 -17.69
N LEU A 443 -21.45 -7.31 -17.58
CA LEU A 443 -21.23 -6.16 -16.69
C LEU A 443 -21.07 -6.58 -15.24
N TYR A 444 -21.96 -7.41 -14.74
CA TYR A 444 -21.87 -7.93 -13.37
C TYR A 444 -20.53 -8.66 -13.12
N GLU A 445 -20.14 -9.57 -14.02
CA GLU A 445 -18.93 -10.39 -13.83
C GLU A 445 -17.65 -9.56 -13.87
N ASN A 446 -17.57 -8.56 -14.77
CA ASN A 446 -16.37 -7.78 -14.99
C ASN A 446 -16.24 -6.59 -14.05
N TYR A 447 -17.33 -5.94 -13.66
CA TYR A 447 -17.27 -4.69 -12.90
C TYR A 447 -17.67 -4.84 -11.43
N ILE A 448 -18.40 -5.89 -11.05
CA ILE A 448 -18.89 -6.07 -9.68
C ILE A 448 -18.28 -7.30 -9.02
N LYS A 449 -18.41 -8.48 -9.64
CA LYS A 449 -17.96 -9.75 -9.04
C LYS A 449 -16.45 -9.79 -8.83
N ALA A 450 -15.67 -9.25 -9.76
CA ALA A 450 -14.21 -9.28 -9.67
C ALA A 450 -13.69 -8.39 -8.52
N PRO A 451 -14.02 -7.08 -8.42
CA PRO A 451 -13.60 -6.26 -7.27
C PRO A 451 -14.12 -6.78 -5.93
N TYR A 452 -15.36 -7.29 -5.89
CA TYR A 452 -15.91 -7.89 -4.67
C TYR A 452 -15.14 -9.13 -4.21
N SER A 453 -14.71 -9.99 -5.14
CA SER A 453 -13.91 -11.17 -4.80
C SER A 453 -12.52 -10.77 -4.26
N GLU A 454 -11.89 -9.74 -4.86
CA GLU A 454 -10.62 -9.19 -4.37
C GLU A 454 -10.78 -8.54 -2.98
N LEU A 455 -11.92 -7.87 -2.72
CA LEU A 455 -12.25 -7.32 -1.41
C LEU A 455 -12.33 -8.43 -0.35
N LEU A 456 -13.02 -9.53 -0.64
CA LEU A 456 -13.10 -10.68 0.28
C LEU A 456 -11.75 -11.33 0.51
N GLU A 457 -10.94 -11.48 -0.55
CA GLU A 457 -9.57 -12.01 -0.41
C GLU A 457 -8.71 -11.09 0.45
N PHE A 458 -8.77 -9.78 0.24
CA PHE A 458 -8.02 -8.79 1.01
C PHE A 458 -8.41 -8.84 2.49
N THR A 459 -9.71 -8.81 2.79
CA THR A 459 -10.21 -8.81 4.17
C THR A 459 -9.91 -10.10 4.91
N SER A 460 -9.83 -11.25 4.21
CA SER A 460 -9.42 -12.52 4.81
C SER A 460 -7.96 -12.55 5.30
N LYS A 461 -7.14 -11.61 4.83
CA LYS A 461 -5.73 -11.46 5.23
C LYS A 461 -5.53 -10.41 6.33
N MET A 462 -6.60 -9.68 6.70
CA MET A 462 -6.54 -8.67 7.75
C MET A 462 -6.44 -9.34 9.12
N ASP A 463 -5.53 -8.84 9.94
CA ASP A 463 -5.40 -9.22 11.35
C ASP A 463 -5.91 -8.05 12.20
N ILE A 464 -7.08 -8.19 12.79
CA ILE A 464 -7.77 -7.15 13.55
C ILE A 464 -8.14 -7.70 14.92
N ASP A 465 -7.48 -7.20 15.96
CA ASP A 465 -7.74 -7.54 17.36
C ASP A 465 -8.74 -6.59 18.04
N ASP A 466 -8.95 -5.38 17.51
CA ASP A 466 -9.83 -4.36 18.07
C ASP A 466 -11.30 -4.67 17.73
N GLU A 467 -12.14 -4.80 18.74
CA GLU A 467 -13.56 -5.13 18.59
C GLU A 467 -14.34 -4.06 17.80
N ALA A 468 -13.99 -2.77 17.97
CA ALA A 468 -14.61 -1.69 17.21
C ALA A 468 -14.26 -1.78 15.72
N GLN A 469 -13.01 -2.08 15.38
CA GLN A 469 -12.59 -2.29 14.00
C GLN A 469 -13.23 -3.54 13.39
N GLN A 470 -13.39 -4.62 14.16
CA GLN A 470 -14.11 -5.83 13.70
C GLN A 470 -15.56 -5.51 13.36
N GLN A 471 -16.25 -4.71 14.19
CA GLN A 471 -17.60 -4.26 13.89
C GLN A 471 -17.65 -3.40 12.63
N GLN A 472 -16.73 -2.47 12.45
CA GLN A 472 -16.64 -1.64 11.25
C GLN A 472 -16.40 -2.49 9.99
N LEU A 473 -15.53 -3.50 10.07
CA LEU A 473 -15.29 -4.44 8.96
C LEU A 473 -16.53 -5.24 8.62
N LEU A 474 -17.27 -5.73 9.62
CA LEU A 474 -18.53 -6.44 9.41
C LEU A 474 -19.55 -5.55 8.67
N GLN A 475 -19.66 -4.29 9.06
CA GLN A 475 -20.55 -3.33 8.40
C GLN A 475 -20.15 -3.05 6.96
N ALA A 476 -18.85 -2.93 6.67
CA ALA A 476 -18.34 -2.81 5.31
C ALA A 476 -18.69 -4.04 4.45
N HIS A 477 -18.60 -5.25 5.02
CA HIS A 477 -19.00 -6.48 4.34
C HIS A 477 -20.51 -6.52 4.06
N ILE A 478 -21.35 -6.11 5.01
CA ILE A 478 -22.81 -6.04 4.80
C ILE A 478 -23.11 -5.06 3.66
N ALA A 479 -22.52 -3.87 3.66
CA ALA A 479 -22.70 -2.88 2.60
C ALA A 479 -22.27 -3.43 1.23
N ALA A 480 -21.09 -4.05 1.15
CA ALA A 480 -20.58 -4.64 -0.09
C ALA A 480 -21.49 -5.78 -0.61
N MET A 481 -21.97 -6.64 0.29
CA MET A 481 -22.90 -7.72 -0.06
C MET A 481 -24.22 -7.15 -0.58
N GLN A 482 -24.78 -6.12 0.06
CA GLN A 482 -26.00 -5.46 -0.39
C GLN A 482 -25.84 -4.86 -1.79
N LEU A 483 -24.70 -4.22 -2.09
CA LEU A 483 -24.40 -3.70 -3.43
C LEU A 483 -24.42 -4.81 -4.49
N VAL A 484 -23.82 -5.95 -4.19
CA VAL A 484 -23.83 -7.13 -5.09
C VAL A 484 -25.26 -7.63 -5.32
N GLU A 485 -26.09 -7.73 -4.27
CA GLU A 485 -27.48 -8.18 -4.38
C GLU A 485 -28.34 -7.20 -5.17
N ILE A 486 -28.19 -5.90 -4.95
CA ILE A 486 -28.89 -4.85 -5.72
C ILE A 486 -28.59 -4.99 -7.21
N VAL A 487 -27.32 -5.22 -7.59
CA VAL A 487 -26.95 -5.40 -9.00
C VAL A 487 -27.52 -6.73 -9.57
N LYS A 488 -27.53 -7.80 -8.80
CA LYS A 488 -28.18 -9.05 -9.23
C LYS A 488 -29.69 -8.87 -9.47
N ASP A 489 -30.38 -8.14 -8.59
CA ASP A 489 -31.79 -7.84 -8.75
C ASP A 489 -32.02 -6.95 -9.97
N SER A 490 -31.17 -5.95 -10.22
CA SER A 490 -31.28 -5.10 -11.42
C SER A 490 -31.08 -5.93 -12.70
N LYS A 491 -30.15 -6.89 -12.72
CA LYS A 491 -29.95 -7.79 -13.85
C LYS A 491 -31.21 -8.61 -14.19
N HIS A 492 -31.98 -9.03 -13.17
CA HIS A 492 -33.25 -9.72 -13.42
C HIS A 492 -34.30 -8.81 -14.07
N LEU A 493 -34.28 -7.50 -13.78
CA LEU A 493 -35.15 -6.51 -14.44
C LEU A 493 -34.80 -6.30 -15.90
N GLN A 494 -33.54 -6.44 -16.29
CA GLN A 494 -33.02 -6.04 -17.61
C GLN A 494 -33.83 -6.66 -18.77
N LYS A 495 -34.13 -7.95 -18.71
CA LYS A 495 -34.81 -8.66 -19.80
C LYS A 495 -36.20 -8.07 -20.12
N ASN A 496 -37.01 -7.85 -19.10
CA ASN A 496 -38.33 -7.26 -19.29
C ASN A 496 -38.25 -5.76 -19.60
N MET A 497 -37.34 -5.03 -18.96
CA MET A 497 -37.09 -3.62 -19.26
C MET A 497 -36.74 -3.43 -20.73
N GLN A 498 -35.77 -4.19 -21.27
CA GLN A 498 -35.40 -4.18 -22.68
C GLN A 498 -36.60 -4.52 -23.59
N HIS A 499 -37.33 -5.61 -23.27
CA HIS A 499 -38.43 -6.09 -24.10
C HIS A 499 -39.55 -5.07 -24.23
N TYR A 500 -39.96 -4.45 -23.11
CA TYR A 500 -41.11 -3.52 -23.16
C TYR A 500 -40.71 -2.11 -23.58
N LEU A 501 -39.49 -1.64 -23.30
CA LEU A 501 -39.03 -0.34 -23.75
C LEU A 501 -38.78 -0.26 -25.27
N GLN A 502 -38.60 -1.41 -25.94
CA GLN A 502 -38.52 -1.48 -27.41
C GLN A 502 -39.88 -1.50 -28.10
N LYS A 503 -40.99 -1.54 -27.37
CA LYS A 503 -42.35 -1.67 -27.88
C LYS A 503 -43.26 -0.54 -27.39
N PRO A 504 -43.17 0.66 -27.97
CA PRO A 504 -43.98 1.82 -27.54
C PRO A 504 -45.48 1.57 -27.57
N ASP A 505 -45.96 0.73 -28.50
CA ASP A 505 -47.36 0.36 -28.63
C ASP A 505 -47.85 -0.61 -27.57
N SER A 506 -46.96 -1.18 -26.74
CA SER A 506 -47.35 -2.10 -25.68
C SER A 506 -48.07 -1.37 -24.55
N ARG A 507 -49.17 -1.95 -24.06
CA ARG A 507 -49.87 -1.43 -22.86
C ARG A 507 -48.99 -1.41 -21.61
N ALA A 508 -47.93 -2.21 -21.55
CA ALA A 508 -46.98 -2.22 -20.45
C ALA A 508 -45.91 -1.12 -20.53
N TYR A 509 -45.63 -0.56 -21.73
CA TYR A 509 -44.60 0.46 -21.98
C TYR A 509 -44.60 1.63 -20.99
N PRO A 510 -45.74 2.34 -20.77
CA PRO A 510 -45.75 3.48 -19.85
C PRO A 510 -45.47 3.09 -18.40
N HIS A 511 -45.74 1.85 -18.03
CA HIS A 511 -45.43 1.34 -16.67
C HIS A 511 -43.95 1.09 -16.51
N TYR A 512 -43.27 0.55 -17.53
CA TYR A 512 -41.81 0.35 -17.49
C TYR A 512 -41.04 1.68 -17.53
N LEU A 513 -41.54 2.70 -18.25
CA LEU A 513 -40.96 4.06 -18.16
C LEU A 513 -41.07 4.64 -16.77
N ARG A 514 -42.21 4.45 -16.08
CA ARG A 514 -42.37 4.90 -14.69
C ARG A 514 -41.49 4.11 -13.71
N LEU A 515 -41.35 2.81 -13.89
CA LEU A 515 -40.49 1.96 -13.07
C LEU A 515 -39.01 2.38 -13.24
N ARG A 516 -38.59 2.63 -14.47
CA ARG A 516 -37.27 3.15 -14.83
C ARG A 516 -36.99 4.49 -14.14
N ALA A 517 -37.93 5.44 -14.23
CA ALA A 517 -37.81 6.75 -13.58
C ALA A 517 -37.77 6.64 -12.05
N HIS A 518 -38.59 5.75 -11.46
CA HIS A 518 -38.57 5.51 -10.01
C HIS A 518 -37.22 4.99 -9.54
N LEU A 519 -36.65 3.99 -10.21
CA LEU A 519 -35.34 3.43 -9.86
C LEU A 519 -34.22 4.45 -10.04
N PHE A 520 -34.25 5.24 -11.11
CA PHE A 520 -33.25 6.30 -11.31
C PHE A 520 -33.29 7.34 -10.19
N LYS A 521 -34.49 7.80 -9.82
CA LYS A 521 -34.65 8.71 -8.68
C LYS A 521 -34.17 8.10 -7.37
N THR A 522 -34.45 6.83 -7.14
CA THR A 522 -33.92 6.07 -5.98
C THR A 522 -32.39 6.14 -5.93
N MET A 523 -31.71 5.92 -7.06
CA MET A 523 -30.25 5.99 -7.15
C MET A 523 -29.72 7.41 -6.92
N CYS A 524 -30.37 8.44 -7.48
CA CYS A 524 -29.98 9.85 -7.26
C CYS A 524 -30.09 10.23 -5.78
N LEU A 525 -31.18 9.85 -5.10
CA LEU A 525 -31.38 10.09 -3.68
C LEU A 525 -30.35 9.36 -2.83
N PHE A 526 -30.11 8.09 -3.10
CA PHE A 526 -29.07 7.31 -2.42
C PHE A 526 -27.68 7.95 -2.58
N ARG A 527 -27.28 8.32 -3.80
CA ARG A 527 -25.98 8.95 -4.08
C ARG A 527 -25.83 10.27 -3.31
N ARG A 528 -26.87 11.12 -3.30
CA ARG A 528 -26.86 12.40 -2.56
C ARG A 528 -26.70 12.16 -1.05
N ALA A 529 -27.46 11.23 -0.49
CA ALA A 529 -27.35 10.88 0.92
C ALA A 529 -25.96 10.30 1.26
N ALA A 530 -25.45 9.37 0.45
CA ALA A 530 -24.15 8.74 0.65
C ALA A 530 -22.95 9.69 0.45
N ALA A 531 -23.12 10.84 -0.23
CA ALA A 531 -22.10 11.87 -0.38
C ALA A 531 -21.93 12.73 0.88
N ALA A 532 -22.95 12.81 1.74
CA ALA A 532 -22.89 13.56 3.01
C ALA A 532 -22.17 12.72 4.08
N PRO A 533 -21.46 13.38 5.04
CA PRO A 533 -20.87 12.67 6.17
C PRO A 533 -21.95 11.92 6.97
N ALA A 534 -21.69 10.64 7.28
CA ALA A 534 -22.61 9.82 8.03
C ALA A 534 -22.99 10.47 9.37
N GLY A 535 -24.28 10.45 9.72
CA GLY A 535 -24.81 11.07 10.93
C GLY A 535 -25.02 12.59 10.86
N SER A 536 -24.58 13.27 9.79
CA SER A 536 -24.85 14.70 9.57
C SER A 536 -26.34 14.98 9.28
N GLU A 537 -26.77 16.23 9.44
CA GLU A 537 -28.15 16.62 9.12
C GLU A 537 -28.50 16.36 7.64
N ALA A 538 -27.60 16.73 6.73
CA ALA A 538 -27.79 16.47 5.28
C ALA A 538 -27.89 14.96 4.97
N TRP A 539 -27.17 14.11 5.70
CA TRP A 539 -27.26 12.66 5.58
C TRP A 539 -28.63 12.13 6.05
N LYS A 540 -29.13 12.64 7.20
CA LYS A 540 -30.44 12.26 7.74
C LYS A 540 -31.58 12.67 6.80
N GLU A 541 -31.59 13.93 6.36
CA GLU A 541 -32.57 14.44 5.40
C GLU A 541 -32.57 13.62 4.10
N GLY A 542 -31.37 13.30 3.58
CA GLY A 542 -31.21 12.48 2.38
C GLY A 542 -31.74 11.05 2.56
N SER A 543 -31.47 10.44 3.73
CA SER A 543 -31.97 9.09 4.07
C SER A 543 -33.50 9.06 4.19
N GLU A 544 -34.09 10.04 4.90
CA GLU A 544 -35.53 10.17 4.98
C GLU A 544 -36.22 10.44 3.64
N ALA A 545 -35.57 11.21 2.74
CA ALA A 545 -36.06 11.45 1.40
C ALA A 545 -36.07 10.15 0.57
N LEU A 546 -35.02 9.32 0.70
CA LEU A 546 -34.95 8.00 0.11
C LEU A 546 -36.07 7.10 0.64
N ASP A 547 -36.26 7.06 1.95
CA ASP A 547 -37.28 6.21 2.60
C ASP A 547 -38.68 6.57 2.11
N ARG A 548 -39.02 7.85 2.09
CA ARG A 548 -40.30 8.36 1.56
C ARG A 548 -40.50 7.96 0.08
N HIS A 549 -39.45 8.11 -0.73
CA HIS A 549 -39.52 7.79 -2.16
C HIS A 549 -39.73 6.30 -2.40
N VAL A 550 -38.95 5.44 -1.73
CA VAL A 550 -39.06 3.97 -1.86
C VAL A 550 -40.46 3.49 -1.44
N ALA A 551 -41.04 4.06 -0.39
CA ALA A 551 -42.40 3.73 0.04
C ALA A 551 -43.48 4.04 -1.01
N THR A 552 -43.26 4.99 -1.93
CA THR A 552 -44.23 5.33 -3.00
C THR A 552 -44.39 4.20 -4.03
N LEU A 553 -43.42 3.30 -4.14
CA LEU A 553 -43.49 2.17 -5.07
C LEU A 553 -44.63 1.21 -4.68
N GLU A 554 -44.79 0.90 -3.41
CA GLU A 554 -45.86 0.04 -2.94
C GLU A 554 -47.22 0.76 -2.89
N SER A 555 -47.28 1.93 -2.29
CA SER A 555 -48.53 2.63 -2.03
C SER A 555 -49.20 3.16 -3.31
N SER A 556 -48.45 3.64 -4.26
CA SER A 556 -49.03 4.30 -5.44
C SER A 556 -48.80 3.55 -6.77
N PHE A 557 -47.65 2.92 -6.96
CA PHE A 557 -47.35 2.24 -8.22
C PHE A 557 -48.08 0.89 -8.30
N ARG A 558 -47.97 0.07 -7.27
CA ARG A 558 -48.58 -1.25 -7.20
C ARG A 558 -50.10 -1.19 -7.24
N SER A 559 -50.70 -0.22 -6.53
CA SER A 559 -52.16 0.00 -6.55
C SER A 559 -52.63 0.35 -7.96
N ARG A 560 -51.96 1.26 -8.64
CA ARG A 560 -52.32 1.63 -10.02
C ARG A 560 -52.23 0.49 -11.03
N VAL A 561 -51.24 -0.41 -10.86
CA VAL A 561 -51.14 -1.60 -11.74
C VAL A 561 -52.32 -2.53 -11.54
N PHE A 562 -52.76 -2.75 -10.30
CA PHE A 562 -53.97 -3.55 -10.01
C PHE A 562 -55.26 -2.89 -10.52
N ASP A 563 -55.40 -1.56 -10.42
CA ASP A 563 -56.54 -0.84 -10.93
C ASP A 563 -56.63 -0.95 -12.45
N LYS A 564 -55.51 -0.90 -13.18
CA LYS A 564 -55.47 -1.11 -14.63
C LYS A 564 -55.79 -2.55 -15.03
N LEU A 565 -55.44 -3.55 -14.22
CA LEU A 565 -55.85 -4.92 -14.42
C LEU A 565 -57.40 -5.08 -14.26
N ARG A 566 -57.99 -4.46 -13.24
CA ARG A 566 -59.45 -4.46 -13.03
C ARG A 566 -60.21 -3.81 -14.15
N GLN A 567 -59.64 -2.80 -14.80
CA GLN A 567 -60.24 -2.06 -15.92
C GLN A 567 -60.01 -2.77 -17.28
N ASP A 568 -59.40 -3.95 -17.27
CA ASP A 568 -58.99 -4.71 -18.48
C ASP A 568 -58.08 -3.95 -19.44
N GLU A 569 -57.44 -2.90 -18.93
CA GLU A 569 -56.47 -2.11 -19.70
C GLU A 569 -55.10 -2.79 -19.75
N LEU A 570 -54.77 -3.66 -18.80
CA LEU A 570 -53.52 -4.44 -18.71
C LEU A 570 -53.83 -5.91 -18.62
N GLY A 571 -53.39 -6.73 -19.58
CA GLY A 571 -53.60 -8.18 -19.54
C GLY A 571 -52.87 -8.88 -18.38
N SER A 572 -53.42 -10.02 -17.94
CA SER A 572 -52.89 -10.78 -16.78
C SER A 572 -51.40 -11.14 -16.89
N TRP A 573 -50.91 -11.47 -18.09
CA TRP A 573 -49.50 -11.77 -18.36
C TRP A 573 -48.59 -10.59 -18.12
N HIS A 574 -48.95 -9.41 -18.67
CA HIS A 574 -48.18 -8.16 -18.47
C HIS A 574 -48.20 -7.72 -17.01
N THR A 575 -49.34 -7.92 -16.31
CA THR A 575 -49.46 -7.61 -14.90
C THR A 575 -48.56 -8.51 -14.07
N SER A 576 -48.51 -9.81 -14.34
CA SER A 576 -47.65 -10.77 -13.63
C SER A 576 -46.17 -10.40 -13.77
N SER A 577 -45.70 -10.11 -15.01
CA SER A 577 -44.33 -9.68 -15.26
C SER A 577 -43.99 -8.38 -14.53
N LEU A 578 -44.87 -7.36 -14.61
CA LEU A 578 -44.66 -6.06 -14.00
C LEU A 578 -44.68 -6.15 -12.45
N MET A 579 -45.52 -7.01 -11.88
CA MET A 579 -45.53 -7.24 -10.42
C MET A 579 -44.25 -7.89 -9.92
N ASN A 580 -43.71 -8.86 -10.67
CA ASN A 580 -42.41 -9.48 -10.35
C ASN A 580 -41.29 -8.44 -10.42
N ASP A 581 -41.27 -7.63 -11.46
CA ASP A 581 -40.25 -6.58 -11.63
C ASP A 581 -40.36 -5.46 -10.59
N THR A 582 -41.58 -5.16 -10.13
CA THR A 582 -41.82 -4.27 -8.99
C THR A 582 -41.22 -4.82 -7.69
N ASN A 583 -41.24 -6.13 -7.50
CA ASN A 583 -40.61 -6.77 -6.35
C ASN A 583 -39.05 -6.63 -6.42
N TYR A 584 -38.45 -6.81 -7.59
CA TYR A 584 -37.01 -6.52 -7.76
C TYR A 584 -36.71 -5.05 -7.46
N ALA A 585 -37.49 -4.12 -8.00
CA ALA A 585 -37.30 -2.70 -7.73
C ALA A 585 -37.44 -2.34 -6.26
N LYS A 586 -38.37 -2.97 -5.52
CA LYS A 586 -38.50 -2.84 -4.08
C LYS A 586 -37.25 -3.31 -3.36
N ARG A 587 -36.72 -4.50 -3.71
CA ARG A 587 -35.49 -5.04 -3.10
C ARG A 587 -34.29 -4.14 -3.36
N ILE A 588 -34.15 -3.58 -4.56
CA ILE A 588 -33.13 -2.60 -4.89
C ILE A 588 -33.24 -1.37 -3.97
N GLY A 589 -34.44 -0.80 -3.84
CA GLY A 589 -34.68 0.34 -2.94
C GLY A 589 -34.35 0.03 -1.48
N SER A 590 -34.82 -1.13 -0.97
CA SER A 590 -34.55 -1.58 0.40
C SER A 590 -33.07 -1.86 0.64
N GLY A 591 -32.34 -2.37 -0.35
CA GLY A 591 -30.90 -2.57 -0.27
C GLY A 591 -30.13 -1.23 -0.13
N PHE A 592 -30.53 -0.19 -0.86
CA PHE A 592 -29.95 1.15 -0.70
C PHE A 592 -30.24 1.76 0.68
N GLN A 593 -31.46 1.57 1.22
CA GLN A 593 -31.82 1.98 2.57
C GLN A 593 -30.94 1.27 3.61
N GLU A 594 -30.74 -0.04 3.47
CA GLU A 594 -29.89 -0.83 4.37
C GLU A 594 -28.44 -0.37 4.36
N ILE A 595 -27.88 -0.06 3.18
CA ILE A 595 -26.51 0.46 3.06
C ILE A 595 -26.36 1.78 3.84
N LEU A 596 -27.31 2.71 3.69
CA LEU A 596 -27.29 3.97 4.47
C LEU A 596 -27.44 3.69 5.97
N ARG A 597 -28.33 2.80 6.37
CA ARG A 597 -28.52 2.45 7.78
C ARG A 597 -27.24 1.90 8.41
N VAL A 598 -26.56 1.01 7.72
CA VAL A 598 -25.30 0.42 8.16
C VAL A 598 -24.19 1.49 8.22
N ALA A 599 -24.13 2.40 7.23
CA ALA A 599 -23.17 3.49 7.22
C ALA A 599 -23.41 4.48 8.37
N GLY A 600 -24.66 4.76 8.73
CA GLY A 600 -25.01 5.64 9.84
C GLY A 600 -24.72 5.08 11.23
N ALA A 601 -24.60 3.77 11.37
CA ALA A 601 -24.25 3.14 12.64
C ALA A 601 -22.73 3.22 12.96
N VAL A 602 -21.90 3.65 12.00
CA VAL A 602 -20.43 3.79 12.13
C VAL A 602 -20.03 5.24 12.49
N GLY A 603 -20.85 6.24 12.17
CA GLY A 603 -20.60 7.65 12.46
C GLY A 603 -21.16 8.02 13.82
#